data_510aaea93cd1b8b70f2c03034e1f1a16
#
_entry.id   510aaea93cd1b8b70f2c03034e1f1a16
#
_cell.length_a   1.000
_cell.length_b   1.000
_cell.length_c   1.000
_cell.angle_alpha   90.00
_cell.angle_beta   90.00
_cell.angle_gamma   90.00
#
_symmetry.space_group_name_H-M   'P 1'
#
loop_
_entity.id
_entity.type
_entity.pdbx_description
1 polymer ?
#
loop_
_entity_poly.entity_id
_entity_poly.type
_entity_poly.pdbx_seq_one_letter_code
_entity_poly.pdbx_strand_id
1 'polypeptide(L)'
;VPKVRPYLFYDTAVSLCVECLRRVEGKLVIQDGQVWMYKWCPEHGQSKVLIASDAAYWRAGREIYIKPPEMPLRFNTPMHFGCPYDCGLCPDHMQHSCLTI
;
A
#
# COMPACT_ATOMS: atom_id res chain seq x y z
N VAL A 1 27.76 -6.95 19.07
CA VAL A 1 27.68 -6.02 17.94
C VAL A 1 26.35 -6.24 17.21
N PRO A 2 25.51 -5.22 17.12
CA PRO A 2 24.25 -5.39 16.40
C PRO A 2 24.52 -5.67 14.92
N LYS A 3 23.79 -6.64 14.39
CA LYS A 3 23.85 -6.92 12.96
C LYS A 3 23.13 -5.82 12.19
N VAL A 4 23.80 -5.27 11.19
CA VAL A 4 23.17 -4.33 10.27
C VAL A 4 22.48 -5.14 9.19
N ARG A 5 21.17 -4.95 9.05
CA ARG A 5 20.43 -5.63 8.00
C ARG A 5 20.74 -5.00 6.65
N PRO A 6 20.74 -5.78 5.56
CA PRO A 6 21.01 -5.24 4.23
C PRO A 6 19.85 -4.42 3.67
N TYR A 7 18.80 -4.21 4.43
CA TYR A 7 17.62 -3.47 4.00
C TYR A 7 17.08 -2.60 5.13
N LEU A 8 16.34 -1.56 4.75
CA LEU A 8 15.63 -0.71 5.69
C LEU A 8 14.19 -1.19 5.77
N PHE A 9 13.74 -1.53 6.98
CA PHE A 9 12.33 -1.85 7.22
C PHE A 9 11.52 -0.56 7.13
N TYR A 10 10.46 -0.55 6.30
CA TYR A 10 9.64 0.64 6.11
C TYR A 10 8.27 0.49 6.79
N ASP A 11 7.53 -0.57 6.47
CA ASP A 11 6.17 -0.74 6.99
C ASP A 11 5.72 -2.18 6.82
N THR A 12 4.55 -2.49 7.39
CA THR A 12 3.88 -3.77 7.17
C THR A 12 2.66 -3.56 6.31
N ALA A 13 2.27 -4.60 5.58
CA ALA A 13 1.09 -4.56 4.75
C ALA A 13 0.43 -5.93 4.74
N VAL A 14 -0.86 -5.96 4.45
CA VAL A 14 -1.58 -7.22 4.27
C VAL A 14 -1.59 -7.55 2.78
N SER A 15 -1.24 -8.79 2.46
CA SER A 15 -1.17 -9.25 1.08
C SER A 15 -1.76 -10.66 0.99
N LEU A 16 -1.63 -11.25 -0.18
CA LEU A 16 -2.08 -12.62 -0.42
C LEU A 16 -0.91 -13.48 -0.87
N CYS A 17 -0.94 -14.75 -0.48
CA CYS A 17 0.01 -15.73 -1.02
C CYS A 17 -0.30 -15.90 -2.51
N VAL A 18 0.76 -15.89 -3.35
CA VAL A 18 0.58 -16.00 -4.80
C VAL A 18 0.09 -17.38 -5.24
N GLU A 19 0.24 -18.39 -4.38
CA GLU A 19 -0.13 -19.76 -4.73
C GLU A 19 -1.50 -20.15 -4.18
N CYS A 20 -1.74 -19.93 -2.88
CA CYS A 20 -2.99 -20.35 -2.26
C CYS A 20 -3.97 -19.20 -1.99
N LEU A 21 -3.57 -17.96 -2.26
CA LEU A 21 -4.38 -16.75 -2.06
C LEU A 21 -4.81 -16.55 -0.60
N ARG A 22 -4.10 -17.18 0.33
CA ARG A 22 -4.34 -16.94 1.75
C ARG A 22 -3.88 -15.53 2.13
N ARG A 23 -4.62 -14.87 2.99
CA ARG A 23 -4.23 -13.59 3.54
C ARG A 23 -2.97 -13.76 4.37
N VAL A 24 -1.92 -13.02 4.03
CA VAL A 24 -0.64 -13.07 4.75
C VAL A 24 -0.17 -11.66 5.04
N GLU A 25 0.67 -11.52 6.07
CA GLU A 25 1.30 -10.24 6.36
C GLU A 25 2.62 -10.15 5.60
N GLY A 26 2.87 -8.96 5.06
CA GLY A 26 4.11 -8.67 4.36
C GLY A 26 4.86 -7.54 5.00
N LYS A 27 6.16 -7.52 4.79
CA LYS A 27 7.03 -6.41 5.19
C LYS A 27 7.43 -5.64 3.96
N LEU A 28 7.24 -4.32 4.01
CA LEU A 28 7.75 -3.43 2.98
C LEU A 28 9.16 -3.00 3.39
N VAL A 29 10.13 -3.30 2.57
CA VAL A 29 11.52 -2.99 2.85
C VAL A 29 12.15 -2.24 1.68
N ILE A 30 13.11 -1.38 1.99
CA ILE A 30 13.88 -0.66 0.99
C ILE A 30 15.26 -1.30 0.92
N GLN A 31 15.61 -1.80 -0.24
CA GLN A 31 16.87 -2.47 -0.47
C GLN A 31 17.39 -2.09 -1.85
N ASP A 32 18.65 -1.64 -1.91
CA ASP A 32 19.32 -1.27 -3.16
C ASP A 32 18.54 -0.23 -4.00
N GLY A 33 17.93 0.75 -3.32
CA GLY A 33 17.17 1.78 -4.00
C GLY A 33 15.82 1.32 -4.53
N GLN A 34 15.38 0.13 -4.18
CA GLN A 34 14.11 -0.46 -4.61
C GLN A 34 13.25 -0.79 -3.40
N VAL A 35 11.94 -0.90 -3.63
CA VAL A 35 10.99 -1.30 -2.60
C VAL A 35 10.54 -2.72 -2.87
N TRP A 36 10.70 -3.57 -1.87
CA TRP A 36 10.33 -4.98 -1.95
C TRP A 36 9.34 -5.33 -0.86
N MET A 37 8.49 -6.30 -1.13
CA MET A 37 7.61 -6.89 -0.12
C MET A 37 8.04 -8.33 0.14
N TYR A 38 8.39 -8.62 1.39
CA TYR A 38 8.67 -9.99 1.84
C TYR A 38 7.41 -10.53 2.49
N LYS A 39 6.91 -11.65 1.97
CA LYS A 39 5.72 -12.34 2.46
C LYS A 39 6.07 -13.75 2.90
N TRP A 40 5.35 -14.25 3.88
CA TRP A 40 5.54 -15.61 4.33
C TRP A 40 4.19 -16.30 4.47
N CYS A 41 4.06 -17.46 3.84
CA CYS A 41 2.88 -18.32 3.94
C CYS A 41 3.27 -19.59 4.70
N PRO A 42 2.47 -20.04 5.68
CA PRO A 42 2.79 -21.26 6.41
C PRO A 42 2.92 -22.50 5.54
N GLU A 43 2.26 -22.53 4.39
CA GLU A 43 2.29 -23.67 3.48
C GLU A 43 3.31 -23.54 2.36
N HIS A 44 3.59 -22.31 1.90
CA HIS A 44 4.41 -22.07 0.72
C HIS A 44 5.73 -21.35 1.01
N GLY A 45 5.95 -20.99 2.28
CA GLY A 45 7.20 -20.35 2.70
C GLY A 45 7.28 -18.88 2.33
N GLN A 46 8.51 -18.39 2.25
CA GLN A 46 8.79 -16.98 2.03
C GLN A 46 8.79 -16.65 0.53
N SER A 47 8.27 -15.48 0.20
CA SER A 47 8.32 -14.95 -1.15
C SER A 47 8.70 -13.47 -1.12
N LYS A 48 9.19 -12.95 -2.24
CA LYS A 48 9.67 -11.59 -2.38
C LYS A 48 9.10 -11.00 -3.67
N VAL A 49 8.47 -9.84 -3.56
CA VAL A 49 7.84 -9.17 -4.70
C VAL A 49 8.37 -7.75 -4.81
N LEU A 50 8.72 -7.33 -6.02
CA LEU A 50 9.13 -5.96 -6.27
C LEU A 50 7.90 -5.05 -6.31
N ILE A 51 7.88 -4.04 -5.43
CA ILE A 51 6.78 -3.08 -5.37
C ILE A 51 7.10 -1.85 -6.21
N ALA A 52 8.33 -1.35 -6.11
CA ALA A 52 8.75 -0.17 -6.86
C ALA A 52 10.23 -0.26 -7.17
N SER A 53 10.62 0.18 -8.36
CA SER A 53 12.01 0.19 -8.78
C SER A 53 12.77 1.42 -8.31
N ASP A 54 12.05 2.46 -7.86
CA ASP A 54 12.64 3.70 -7.35
C ASP A 54 12.06 3.99 -5.97
N ALA A 55 12.83 3.67 -4.93
CA ALA A 55 12.40 3.84 -3.55
C ALA A 55 12.19 5.31 -3.19
N ALA A 56 13.04 6.20 -3.69
CA ALA A 56 12.92 7.62 -3.38
C ALA A 56 11.62 8.20 -3.91
N TYR A 57 11.26 7.88 -5.14
CA TYR A 57 10.01 8.33 -5.74
C TYR A 57 8.80 7.75 -5.01
N TRP A 58 8.85 6.46 -4.69
CA TRP A 58 7.77 5.77 -3.99
C TRP A 58 7.52 6.36 -2.60
N ARG A 59 8.60 6.65 -1.87
CA ARG A 59 8.51 7.26 -0.54
C ARG A 59 7.96 8.68 -0.61
N ALA A 60 8.39 9.46 -1.61
CA ALA A 60 7.89 10.82 -1.80
C ALA A 60 6.39 10.84 -2.00
N GLY A 61 5.85 9.88 -2.78
CA GLY A 61 4.42 9.77 -2.97
C GLY A 61 3.66 9.47 -1.69
N ARG A 62 4.27 8.77 -0.75
CA ARG A 62 3.62 8.39 0.51
C ARG A 62 3.86 9.37 1.64
N GLU A 63 4.97 10.09 1.63
CA GLU A 63 5.38 10.94 2.75
C GLU A 63 5.23 12.43 2.48
N ILE A 64 5.38 12.85 1.22
CA ILE A 64 5.42 14.27 0.87
C ILE A 64 4.18 14.68 0.10
N TYR A 65 3.75 13.90 -0.88
CA TYR A 65 2.65 14.22 -1.78
C TYR A 65 1.32 13.65 -1.30
N ILE A 66 1.13 13.55 0.01
CA ILE A 66 -0.12 13.08 0.58
C ILE A 66 -1.18 14.15 0.40
N LYS A 67 -2.27 13.78 -0.29
CA LYS A 67 -3.41 14.66 -0.44
C LYS A 67 -4.32 14.52 0.78
N PRO A 68 -4.71 15.62 1.43
CA PRO A 68 -5.70 15.53 2.51
C PRO A 68 -7.04 15.01 1.98
N PRO A 69 -7.81 14.31 2.83
CA PRO A 69 -9.11 13.79 2.42
C PRO A 69 -10.04 14.91 2.00
N GLU A 70 -10.80 14.67 0.95
CA GLU A 70 -11.85 15.60 0.51
C GLU A 70 -13.21 15.11 0.98
N MET A 71 -14.09 16.05 1.28
CA MET A 71 -15.45 15.75 1.71
C MET A 71 -16.39 15.89 0.52
N PRO A 72 -16.97 14.80 0.00
CA PRO A 72 -17.95 14.92 -1.08
C PRO A 72 -19.23 15.57 -0.58
N LEU A 73 -19.94 16.21 -1.49
CA LEU A 73 -21.23 16.82 -1.18
C LEU A 73 -22.29 15.76 -0.85
N ARG A 74 -22.17 14.60 -1.47
CA ARG A 74 -23.06 13.46 -1.24
C ARG A 74 -22.25 12.20 -1.10
N PHE A 75 -22.74 11.26 -0.30
CA PHE A 75 -22.05 10.00 -0.11
C PHE A 75 -23.06 8.88 0.14
N ASN A 76 -22.72 7.68 -0.32
CA ASN A 76 -23.57 6.49 -0.19
C ASN A 76 -23.25 5.67 1.05
N THR A 77 -22.08 5.88 1.65
CA THR A 77 -21.64 5.15 2.84
C THR A 77 -21.34 6.14 3.96
N PRO A 78 -21.36 5.70 5.23
CA PRO A 78 -20.94 6.59 6.32
C PRO A 78 -19.54 7.10 6.08
N MET A 79 -19.37 8.41 6.26
CA MET A 79 -18.08 9.05 6.01
C MET A 79 -17.25 9.09 7.28
N HIS A 80 -16.03 8.56 7.21
CA HIS A 80 -15.08 8.57 8.31
C HIS A 80 -13.83 9.36 7.99
N PHE A 81 -13.29 9.22 6.77
CA PHE A 81 -12.02 9.82 6.36
C PHE A 81 -12.16 10.75 5.16
N GLY A 82 -13.21 10.65 4.38
CA GLY A 82 -13.40 11.47 3.18
C GLY A 82 -12.88 10.80 1.92
N CYS A 83 -13.03 11.47 0.79
CA CYS A 83 -12.58 11.00 -0.50
C CYS A 83 -11.05 11.12 -0.60
N PRO A 84 -10.34 10.11 -1.13
CA PRO A 84 -10.82 8.85 -1.74
C PRO A 84 -10.89 7.68 -0.76
N TYR A 85 -10.68 7.90 0.52
CA TYR A 85 -10.43 6.83 1.49
C TYR A 85 -11.68 6.02 1.81
N ASP A 86 -12.83 6.67 1.84
CA ASP A 86 -14.11 6.01 2.15
C ASP A 86 -14.84 5.51 0.91
N CYS A 87 -14.16 5.42 -0.22
CA CYS A 87 -14.82 5.26 -1.51
C CYS A 87 -15.84 4.11 -1.57
N GLY A 88 -17.11 4.48 -1.37
CA GLY A 88 -18.27 3.62 -1.61
C GLY A 88 -19.05 4.09 -2.81
N LEU A 89 -18.38 4.75 -3.75
CA LEU A 89 -18.95 5.27 -4.98
C LEU A 89 -20.10 6.25 -4.72
N CYS A 90 -19.75 7.40 -4.14
CA CYS A 90 -20.72 8.46 -3.88
C CYS A 90 -21.39 8.95 -5.18
N PRO A 91 -22.58 9.58 -5.08
CA PRO A 91 -23.27 10.09 -6.28
C PRO A 91 -22.45 11.12 -7.06
N ASP A 92 -21.54 11.84 -6.39
CA ASP A 92 -20.71 12.86 -7.03
C ASP A 92 -19.56 12.27 -7.82
N HIS A 93 -19.35 10.96 -7.75
CA HIS A 93 -18.25 10.29 -8.43
C HIS A 93 -18.29 10.50 -9.95
N MET A 94 -19.44 10.65 -10.52
CA MET A 94 -19.61 10.90 -11.95
C MET A 94 -18.97 12.21 -12.40
N GLN A 95 -18.75 13.14 -11.48
CA GLN A 95 -18.16 14.44 -11.77
C GLN A 95 -16.67 14.47 -11.50
N HIS A 96 -16.11 13.40 -11.01
CA HIS A 96 -14.70 13.28 -10.66
C HIS A 96 -14.08 12.06 -11.31
N SER A 97 -12.84 12.20 -11.76
CA SER A 97 -12.08 11.06 -12.25
C SER A 97 -11.37 10.38 -11.09
N CYS A 98 -11.52 9.08 -11.01
CA CYS A 98 -10.80 8.28 -10.02
C CYS A 98 -10.04 7.19 -10.75
N LEU A 99 -8.69 7.24 -10.65
CA LEU A 99 -7.84 6.23 -11.25
C LEU A 99 -7.41 5.25 -10.19
N THR A 100 -7.81 4.00 -10.35
CA THR A 100 -7.40 2.92 -9.46
C THR A 100 -6.29 2.11 -10.13
N ILE A 101 -5.20 1.97 -9.41
CA ILE A 101 -4.03 1.23 -9.89
C ILE A 101 -3.86 -0.06 -9.10
#